data_10205252c01eab7ab497874b70170b06
#
_entry.id   10205252c01eab7ab497874b70170b06
#
_cell.length_a   1.000
_cell.length_b   1.000
_cell.length_c   1.000
_cell.angle_alpha   90.00
_cell.angle_beta   90.00
_cell.angle_gamma   90.00
#
_symmetry.space_group_name_H-M   'P 1'
#
loop_
_entity.id
_entity.type
_entity.pdbx_description
1 polymer ?
#
loop_
_entity_poly.entity_id
_entity_poly.type
_entity_poly.pdbx_seq_one_letter_code
_entity_poly.pdbx_strand_id
1 'polypeptide(L)'
;MEGTTIAIYLGLAIFALILVGWFSSTWNRLVRLEKDVDRAWANIDTLLQQRYDMIPNMVNIVKGYADHEKEIFGELTEARKTFAAASSSGDVSGVMAAESMLSQAMPKLLALSEAYPDLKANTNFLSLQDLSLIHI
;
A
#
# COMPACT_ATOMS: atom_id res chain seq x y z
N MET A 1 44.72 8.48 49.03
CA MET A 1 43.80 7.38 48.74
C MET A 1 42.35 7.86 48.42
N GLU A 2 41.85 8.90 49.10
CA GLU A 2 40.49 9.42 48.87
C GLU A 2 40.27 10.05 47.45
N GLY A 3 41.30 10.77 46.91
CA GLY A 3 41.17 11.39 45.60
C GLY A 3 41.03 10.40 44.42
N THR A 4 41.69 9.25 44.51
CA THR A 4 41.58 8.20 43.48
C THR A 4 40.23 7.46 43.51
N THR A 5 39.67 7.26 44.66
CA THR A 5 38.32 6.65 44.79
C THR A 5 37.23 7.58 44.27
N ILE A 6 37.33 8.87 44.55
CA ILE A 6 36.37 9.88 44.00
C ILE A 6 36.49 9.95 42.49
N ALA A 7 37.69 9.93 41.92
CA ALA A 7 37.89 9.94 40.46
C ALA A 7 37.27 8.69 39.78
N ILE A 8 37.37 7.50 40.42
CA ILE A 8 36.78 6.27 39.90
C ILE A 8 35.26 6.38 39.90
N TYR A 9 34.62 6.84 40.99
CA TYR A 9 33.17 7.01 41.05
C TYR A 9 32.64 8.02 40.05
N LEU A 10 33.36 9.14 39.85
CA LEU A 10 33.01 10.12 38.82
C LEU A 10 33.10 9.52 37.42
N GLY A 11 34.15 8.75 37.13
CA GLY A 11 34.29 8.04 35.86
C GLY A 11 33.16 7.05 35.59
N LEU A 12 32.79 6.28 36.59
CA LEU A 12 31.67 5.34 36.51
C LEU A 12 30.34 6.06 36.31
N ALA A 13 30.11 7.17 37.01
CA ALA A 13 28.90 7.97 36.84
C ALA A 13 28.77 8.56 35.42
N ILE A 14 29.86 9.11 34.87
CA ILE A 14 29.90 9.63 33.52
C ILE A 14 29.68 8.50 32.51
N PHE A 15 30.30 7.36 32.69
CA PHE A 15 30.10 6.19 31.83
C PHE A 15 28.67 5.70 31.86
N ALA A 16 28.03 5.63 33.03
CA ALA A 16 26.63 5.26 33.16
C ALA A 16 25.70 6.26 32.44
N LEU A 17 25.97 7.56 32.53
CA LEU A 17 25.18 8.58 31.82
C LEU A 17 25.31 8.46 30.29
N ILE A 18 26.51 8.15 29.80
CA ILE A 18 26.75 7.90 28.37
C ILE A 18 25.96 6.67 27.91
N LEU A 19 25.97 5.58 28.67
CA LEU A 19 25.21 4.37 28.36
C LEU A 19 23.69 4.63 28.32
N VAL A 20 23.17 5.35 29.30
CA VAL A 20 21.75 5.72 29.36
C VAL A 20 21.37 6.61 28.17
N GLY A 21 22.19 7.60 27.84
CA GLY A 21 21.97 8.47 26.67
C GLY A 21 22.01 7.69 25.36
N TRP A 22 22.96 6.79 25.19
CA TRP A 22 23.06 5.93 24.02
C TRP A 22 21.86 4.98 23.89
N PHE A 23 21.47 4.32 24.99
CA PHE A 23 20.31 3.44 25.03
C PHE A 23 19.01 4.19 24.69
N SER A 24 18.80 5.35 25.33
CA SER A 24 17.62 6.18 25.07
C SER A 24 17.54 6.66 23.61
N SER A 25 18.67 7.06 23.04
CA SER A 25 18.76 7.47 21.63
C SER A 25 18.41 6.32 20.68
N THR A 26 18.97 5.14 20.96
CA THR A 26 18.73 3.94 20.15
C THR A 26 17.26 3.51 20.26
N TRP A 27 16.70 3.52 21.46
CA TRP A 27 15.29 3.21 21.69
C TRP A 27 14.35 4.16 20.96
N ASN A 28 14.60 5.47 21.07
CA ASN A 28 13.82 6.48 20.35
C ASN A 28 13.88 6.33 18.83
N ARG A 29 15.05 5.92 18.32
CA ARG A 29 15.22 5.63 16.89
C ARG A 29 14.39 4.42 16.46
N LEU A 30 14.39 3.36 17.28
CA LEU A 30 13.64 2.13 16.99
C LEU A 30 12.13 2.39 16.97
N VAL A 31 11.61 3.09 17.98
CA VAL A 31 10.19 3.49 18.06
C VAL A 31 9.79 4.39 16.88
N ARG A 32 10.70 5.25 16.43
CA ARG A 32 10.44 6.10 15.26
C ARG A 32 10.34 5.28 13.98
N LEU A 33 11.25 4.33 13.77
CA LEU A 33 11.22 3.43 12.62
C LEU A 33 9.95 2.58 12.59
N GLU A 34 9.51 2.06 13.72
CA GLU A 34 8.24 1.33 13.84
C GLU A 34 7.06 2.19 13.37
N LYS A 35 6.97 3.43 13.87
CA LYS A 35 5.93 4.38 13.45
C LYS A 35 6.01 4.78 11.97
N ASP A 36 7.20 4.85 11.41
CA ASP A 36 7.38 5.17 10.00
C ASP A 36 6.92 4.00 9.11
N VAL A 37 7.16 2.76 9.53
CA VAL A 37 6.62 1.56 8.87
C VAL A 37 5.09 1.54 8.94
N ASP A 38 4.51 1.80 10.11
CA ASP A 38 3.05 1.84 10.27
C ASP A 38 2.40 2.91 9.38
N ARG A 39 3.01 4.09 9.29
CA ARG A 39 2.54 5.16 8.39
C ARG A 39 2.65 4.77 6.92
N ALA A 40 3.78 4.18 6.53
CA ALA A 40 3.97 3.72 5.16
C ALA A 40 2.93 2.66 4.80
N TRP A 41 2.65 1.73 5.71
CA TRP A 41 1.63 0.71 5.51
C TRP A 41 0.22 1.30 5.38
N ALA A 42 -0.15 2.23 6.27
CA ALA A 42 -1.44 2.92 6.20
C ALA A 42 -1.62 3.71 4.89
N ASN A 43 -0.54 4.31 4.36
CA ASN A 43 -0.58 4.98 3.07
C ASN A 43 -0.81 4.00 1.91
N ILE A 44 -0.13 2.84 1.93
CA ILE A 44 -0.32 1.77 0.94
C ILE A 44 -1.76 1.26 0.98
N ASP A 45 -2.28 0.97 2.17
CA ASP A 45 -3.66 0.48 2.34
C ASP A 45 -4.68 1.49 1.80
N THR A 46 -4.49 2.77 2.06
CA THR A 46 -5.35 3.84 1.54
C THR A 46 -5.32 3.91 0.01
N LEU A 47 -4.13 3.82 -0.60
CA LEU A 47 -3.98 3.84 -2.06
C LEU A 47 -4.59 2.60 -2.72
N LEU A 48 -4.39 1.43 -2.13
CA LEU A 48 -5.02 0.20 -2.58
C LEU A 48 -6.53 0.27 -2.47
N GLN A 49 -7.07 0.76 -1.35
CA GLN A 49 -8.50 0.94 -1.18
C GLN A 49 -9.10 1.84 -2.27
N GLN A 50 -8.47 2.99 -2.55
CA GLN A 50 -8.89 3.89 -3.63
C GLN A 50 -8.88 3.19 -4.99
N ARG A 51 -7.83 2.40 -5.29
CA ARG A 51 -7.71 1.65 -6.54
C ARG A 51 -8.83 0.63 -6.70
N TYR A 52 -9.14 -0.13 -5.65
CA TYR A 52 -10.19 -1.14 -5.69
C TYR A 52 -11.60 -0.54 -5.70
N ASP A 53 -11.80 0.64 -5.11
CA ASP A 53 -13.07 1.36 -5.15
C ASP A 53 -13.38 1.95 -6.54
N MET A 54 -12.38 2.14 -7.39
CA MET A 54 -12.57 2.56 -8.79
C MET A 54 -13.04 1.41 -9.71
N ILE A 55 -12.75 0.14 -9.36
CA ILE A 55 -13.07 -1.02 -10.21
C ILE A 55 -14.55 -1.07 -10.62
N PRO A 56 -15.55 -0.90 -9.74
CA PRO A 56 -16.95 -0.92 -10.14
C PRO A 56 -17.30 0.15 -11.16
N ASN A 57 -16.71 1.35 -11.04
CA ASN A 57 -16.94 2.44 -11.97
C ASN A 57 -16.34 2.12 -13.35
N MET A 58 -15.13 1.57 -13.39
CA MET A 58 -14.49 1.13 -14.63
C MET A 58 -15.32 0.02 -15.31
N VAL A 59 -15.74 -0.99 -14.54
CA VAL A 59 -16.57 -2.09 -15.05
C VAL A 59 -17.89 -1.57 -15.60
N ASN A 60 -18.56 -0.63 -14.93
CA ASN A 60 -19.82 -0.07 -15.38
C ASN A 60 -19.68 0.72 -16.69
N ILE A 61 -18.61 1.50 -16.84
CA ILE A 61 -18.32 2.24 -18.07
C ILE A 61 -18.06 1.25 -19.21
N VAL A 62 -17.18 0.26 -18.99
CA VAL A 62 -16.81 -0.70 -20.03
C VAL A 62 -17.97 -1.58 -20.47
N LYS A 63 -18.84 -1.99 -19.53
CA LYS A 63 -20.05 -2.74 -19.85
C LYS A 63 -20.98 -2.02 -20.83
N GLY A 64 -21.02 -0.69 -20.80
CA GLY A 64 -21.80 0.10 -21.73
C GLY A 64 -21.33 -0.03 -23.19
N TYR A 65 -20.08 -0.46 -23.43
CA TYR A 65 -19.45 -0.60 -24.75
C TYR A 65 -19.16 -2.05 -25.12
N ALA A 66 -18.88 -2.91 -24.16
CA ALA A 66 -18.37 -4.27 -24.36
C ALA A 66 -19.03 -5.28 -23.41
N ASP A 67 -20.36 -5.39 -23.44
CA ASP A 67 -21.15 -6.24 -22.53
C ASP A 67 -20.83 -7.74 -22.64
N HIS A 68 -20.22 -8.17 -23.74
CA HIS A 68 -19.89 -9.58 -24.00
C HIS A 68 -18.63 -10.06 -23.25
N GLU A 69 -17.80 -9.18 -22.70
CA GLU A 69 -16.50 -9.48 -22.07
C GLU A 69 -16.67 -9.85 -20.58
N LYS A 70 -17.53 -10.82 -20.32
CA LYS A 70 -17.90 -11.22 -18.94
C LYS A 70 -16.75 -11.77 -18.12
N GLU A 71 -15.75 -12.38 -18.76
CA GLU A 71 -14.60 -12.98 -18.12
C GLU A 71 -13.73 -11.91 -17.41
N ILE A 72 -13.40 -10.81 -18.11
CA ILE A 72 -12.61 -9.71 -17.56
C ILE A 72 -13.33 -9.06 -16.37
N PHE A 73 -14.64 -8.87 -16.48
CA PHE A 73 -15.45 -8.32 -15.38
C PHE A 73 -15.49 -9.25 -14.16
N GLY A 74 -15.52 -10.57 -14.40
CA GLY A 74 -15.41 -11.57 -13.35
C GLY A 74 -14.07 -11.50 -12.62
N GLU A 75 -12.97 -11.45 -13.33
CA GLU A 75 -11.62 -11.34 -12.78
C GLU A 75 -11.45 -10.06 -11.92
N LEU A 76 -11.92 -8.91 -12.42
CA LEU A 76 -11.86 -7.64 -11.68
C LEU A 76 -12.72 -7.67 -10.42
N THR A 77 -13.92 -8.23 -10.51
CA THR A 77 -14.83 -8.36 -9.37
C THR A 77 -14.26 -9.29 -8.30
N GLU A 78 -13.63 -10.39 -8.70
CA GLU A 78 -13.00 -11.34 -7.79
C GLU A 78 -11.76 -10.73 -7.10
N ALA A 79 -10.91 -10.02 -7.84
CA ALA A 79 -9.79 -9.27 -7.27
C ALA A 79 -10.27 -8.29 -6.18
N ARG A 80 -11.37 -7.57 -6.44
CA ARG A 80 -11.97 -6.65 -5.46
C ARG A 80 -12.48 -7.37 -4.20
N LYS A 81 -13.15 -8.50 -4.35
CA LYS A 81 -13.65 -9.29 -3.20
C LYS A 81 -12.50 -9.82 -2.37
N THR A 82 -11.46 -10.35 -3.01
CA THR A 82 -10.28 -10.87 -2.35
C THR A 82 -9.58 -9.77 -1.55
N PHE A 83 -9.43 -8.58 -2.15
CA PHE A 83 -8.88 -7.42 -1.45
C PHE A 83 -9.73 -7.02 -0.24
N ALA A 84 -11.04 -6.87 -0.40
CA ALA A 84 -11.93 -6.45 0.68
C ALA A 84 -11.90 -7.42 1.88
N ALA A 85 -11.85 -8.74 1.61
CA ALA A 85 -11.73 -9.75 2.65
C ALA A 85 -10.36 -9.70 3.35
N ALA A 86 -9.27 -9.56 2.59
CA ALA A 86 -7.91 -9.52 3.11
C ALA A 86 -7.63 -8.23 3.90
N SER A 87 -8.05 -7.08 3.40
CA SER A 87 -7.89 -5.79 4.07
C SER A 87 -8.64 -5.74 5.40
N SER A 88 -9.87 -6.27 5.44
CA SER A 88 -10.66 -6.32 6.68
C SER A 88 -10.09 -7.24 7.75
N SER A 89 -9.34 -8.28 7.35
CA SER A 89 -8.68 -9.23 8.26
C SER A 89 -7.22 -8.88 8.58
N GLY A 90 -6.65 -7.87 7.91
CA GLY A 90 -5.23 -7.55 8.02
C GLY A 90 -4.30 -8.60 7.38
N ASP A 91 -4.83 -9.43 6.48
CA ASP A 91 -4.06 -10.47 5.78
C ASP A 91 -3.26 -9.88 4.62
N VAL A 92 -2.00 -9.56 4.88
CA VAL A 92 -1.05 -9.05 3.88
C VAL A 92 -0.88 -10.00 2.69
N SER A 93 -0.88 -11.31 2.93
CA SER A 93 -0.75 -12.31 1.86
C SER A 93 -1.95 -12.28 0.92
N GLY A 94 -3.16 -12.15 1.47
CA GLY A 94 -4.38 -11.99 0.71
C GLY A 94 -4.42 -10.68 -0.09
N VAL A 95 -3.92 -9.58 0.47
CA VAL A 95 -3.77 -8.30 -0.24
C VAL A 95 -2.82 -8.45 -1.44
N MET A 96 -1.68 -9.11 -1.26
CA MET A 96 -0.74 -9.38 -2.36
C MET A 96 -1.34 -10.28 -3.44
N ALA A 97 -2.13 -11.28 -3.06
CA ALA A 97 -2.83 -12.14 -4.00
C ALA A 97 -3.85 -11.34 -4.83
N ALA A 98 -4.65 -10.50 -4.20
CA ALA A 98 -5.60 -9.60 -4.87
C ALA A 98 -4.89 -8.66 -5.86
N GLU A 99 -3.76 -8.07 -5.46
CA GLU A 99 -2.95 -7.19 -6.31
C GLU A 99 -2.39 -7.93 -7.53
N SER A 100 -1.97 -9.19 -7.36
CA SER A 100 -1.55 -10.05 -8.47
C SER A 100 -2.69 -10.31 -9.46
N MET A 101 -3.90 -10.59 -8.97
CA MET A 101 -5.10 -10.76 -9.82
C MET A 101 -5.43 -9.48 -10.58
N LEU A 102 -5.40 -8.32 -9.92
CA LEU A 102 -5.66 -7.03 -10.55
C LEU A 102 -4.61 -6.70 -11.61
N SER A 103 -3.34 -6.96 -11.33
CA SER A 103 -2.23 -6.74 -12.27
C SER A 103 -2.32 -7.61 -13.54
N GLN A 104 -3.01 -8.73 -13.47
CA GLN A 104 -3.29 -9.58 -14.63
C GLN A 104 -4.55 -9.12 -15.40
N ALA A 105 -5.58 -8.66 -14.71
CA ALA A 105 -6.84 -8.24 -15.31
C ALA A 105 -6.76 -6.83 -15.95
N MET A 106 -6.01 -5.90 -15.37
CA MET A 106 -5.91 -4.52 -15.86
C MET A 106 -5.36 -4.41 -17.28
N PRO A 107 -4.29 -5.10 -17.70
CA PRO A 107 -3.83 -5.06 -19.09
C PRO A 107 -4.87 -5.59 -20.09
N LYS A 108 -5.66 -6.59 -19.69
CA LYS A 108 -6.76 -7.11 -20.53
C LYS A 108 -7.85 -6.05 -20.74
N LEU A 109 -8.20 -5.32 -19.68
CA LEU A 109 -9.15 -4.21 -19.74
C LEU A 109 -8.65 -3.07 -20.64
N LEU A 110 -7.37 -2.73 -20.54
CA LEU A 110 -6.75 -1.72 -21.39
C LEU A 110 -6.70 -2.15 -22.87
N ALA A 111 -6.35 -3.41 -23.14
CA ALA A 111 -6.38 -3.96 -24.49
C ALA A 111 -7.80 -3.95 -25.08
N LEU A 112 -8.82 -4.19 -24.24
CA LEU A 112 -10.21 -4.08 -24.66
C LEU A 112 -10.57 -2.65 -25.08
N SER A 113 -10.09 -1.63 -24.38
CA SER A 113 -10.35 -0.23 -24.74
C SER A 113 -9.77 0.16 -26.13
N GLU A 114 -8.71 -0.49 -26.57
CA GLU A 114 -8.16 -0.29 -27.92
C GLU A 114 -9.06 -0.86 -29.00
N ALA A 115 -9.84 -1.90 -28.70
CA ALA A 115 -10.80 -2.50 -29.62
C ALA A 115 -12.11 -1.69 -29.75
N TYR A 116 -12.38 -0.81 -28.80
CA TYR A 116 -13.58 0.02 -28.74
C TYR A 116 -13.22 1.51 -28.69
N PRO A 117 -13.14 2.20 -29.88
CA PRO A 117 -12.70 3.60 -29.96
C PRO A 117 -13.54 4.57 -29.11
N ASP A 118 -14.84 4.33 -29.00
CA ASP A 118 -15.75 5.16 -28.21
C ASP A 118 -15.47 5.04 -26.70
N LEU A 119 -15.08 3.85 -26.23
CA LEU A 119 -14.61 3.63 -24.86
C LEU A 119 -13.29 4.34 -24.60
N LYS A 120 -12.35 4.23 -25.54
CA LYS A 120 -11.05 4.90 -25.48
C LYS A 120 -11.18 6.42 -25.40
N ALA A 121 -12.19 7.00 -26.06
CA ALA A 121 -12.47 8.43 -26.06
C ALA A 121 -13.29 8.90 -24.83
N ASN A 122 -13.78 7.98 -24.01
CA ASN A 122 -14.60 8.31 -22.83
C ASN A 122 -13.75 9.00 -21.75
N THR A 123 -14.07 10.24 -21.42
CA THR A 123 -13.30 11.05 -20.47
C THR A 123 -13.29 10.48 -19.06
N ASN A 124 -14.38 9.83 -18.64
CA ASN A 124 -14.46 9.17 -17.33
C ASN A 124 -13.56 7.94 -17.28
N PHE A 125 -13.51 7.16 -18.37
CA PHE A 125 -12.60 6.02 -18.49
C PHE A 125 -11.13 6.46 -18.43
N LEU A 126 -10.77 7.50 -19.20
CA LEU A 126 -9.42 8.07 -19.19
C LEU A 126 -9.01 8.58 -17.81
N SER A 127 -9.89 9.27 -17.09
CA SER A 127 -9.63 9.76 -15.73
C SER A 127 -9.39 8.63 -14.75
N LEU A 128 -10.17 7.54 -14.84
CA LEU A 128 -9.99 6.35 -13.99
C LEU A 128 -8.71 5.59 -14.35
N GLN A 129 -8.37 5.53 -15.63
CA GLN A 129 -7.12 4.93 -16.10
C GLN A 129 -5.91 5.69 -15.56
N ASP A 130 -5.89 7.02 -15.65
CA ASP A 130 -4.81 7.85 -15.12
C ASP A 130 -4.64 7.65 -13.62
N LEU A 131 -5.71 7.66 -12.85
CA LEU A 131 -5.67 7.40 -11.40
C LEU A 131 -5.15 6.00 -11.08
N SER A 132 -5.44 5.01 -11.90
CA SER A 132 -4.94 3.64 -11.72
C SER A 132 -3.45 3.49 -12.06
N LEU A 133 -2.94 4.26 -13.03
CA LEU A 133 -1.56 4.19 -13.51
C LEU A 133 -0.59 5.05 -12.70
N ILE A 134 -1.03 6.20 -12.19
CA ILE A 134 -0.18 7.14 -11.42
C ILE A 134 0.36 6.50 -10.13
N HIS A 135 -0.30 5.48 -9.62
CA HIS A 135 0.09 4.83 -8.36
C HIS A 135 0.90 3.53 -8.56
N ILE A 136 1.27 3.20 -9.77
CA ILE A 136 2.20 2.12 -10.10
C ILE A 136 3.60 2.68 -10.29
#